data_7b2710de47575fdcd9a4369e17719839
#
_entry.id   7b2710de47575fdcd9a4369e17719839
#
_cell.length_a   1.000
_cell.length_b   1.000
_cell.length_c   1.000
_cell.angle_alpha   90.00
_cell.angle_beta   90.00
_cell.angle_gamma   90.00
#
_symmetry.space_group_name_H-M   'P 1'
#
loop_
_entity.id
_entity.type
_entity.pdbx_description
1 polymer ?
#
loop_
_entity_poly.entity_id
_entity_poly.type
_entity_poly.pdbx_seq_one_letter_code
_entity_poly.pdbx_strand_id
1 'polypeptide(L)'
;INSPGGIVWSGLAVYDTMQYIASKIMTICIGQAASAGSLLLASGENDMRFSLPNSRIMVHQPSGGFQGQVTDIEIQTNEIIKTKKRLNEIYTKHTLKSIKEIELIMERDRYFSPEEAIKFGLIDKIVESRK
;
A
#
# COMPACT_ATOMS: atom_id res chain seq x y z
N ILE A 1 8.47 -3.16 -8.59
CA ILE A 1 7.14 -2.56 -8.72
C ILE A 1 7.27 -1.26 -9.49
N ASN A 2 6.48 -1.14 -10.56
CA ASN A 2 6.23 0.10 -11.28
C ASN A 2 4.74 0.09 -11.64
N SER A 3 3.90 0.65 -10.77
CA SER A 3 2.45 0.50 -10.88
C SER A 3 1.71 1.73 -10.32
N PRO A 4 0.66 2.20 -11.01
CA PRO A 4 -0.25 3.24 -10.49
C PRO A 4 -1.27 2.67 -9.49
N GLY A 5 -1.25 1.37 -9.21
CA GLY A 5 -2.27 0.65 -8.46
C GLY A 5 -3.26 -0.08 -9.35
N GLY A 6 -4.43 -0.36 -8.83
CA GLY A 6 -5.47 -1.09 -9.54
C GLY A 6 -6.57 -1.60 -8.60
N ILE A 7 -7.18 -2.70 -8.97
CA ILE A 7 -8.28 -3.32 -8.22
C ILE A 7 -7.79 -3.81 -6.85
N VAL A 8 -8.44 -3.35 -5.78
CA VAL A 8 -8.06 -3.65 -4.39
C VAL A 8 -8.00 -5.17 -4.13
N TRP A 9 -9.00 -5.91 -4.58
CA TRP A 9 -9.05 -7.37 -4.37
C TRP A 9 -7.93 -8.13 -5.06
N SER A 10 -7.50 -7.66 -6.24
CA SER A 10 -6.31 -8.22 -6.92
C SER A 10 -5.03 -7.92 -6.12
N GLY A 11 -4.91 -6.72 -5.60
CA GLY A 11 -3.80 -6.35 -4.71
C GLY A 11 -3.77 -7.20 -3.44
N LEU A 12 -4.91 -7.40 -2.80
CA LEU A 12 -5.02 -8.23 -1.59
C LEU A 12 -4.73 -9.71 -1.87
N ALA A 13 -5.11 -10.23 -3.05
CA ALA A 13 -4.76 -11.60 -3.44
C ALA A 13 -3.24 -11.80 -3.55
N VAL A 14 -2.54 -10.82 -4.12
CA VAL A 14 -1.06 -10.84 -4.15
C VAL A 14 -0.49 -10.69 -2.75
N TYR A 15 -1.01 -9.77 -1.95
CA TYR A 15 -0.61 -9.58 -0.55
C TYR A 15 -0.73 -10.88 0.25
N ASP A 16 -1.89 -11.51 0.21
CA ASP A 16 -2.13 -12.77 0.94
C ASP A 16 -1.16 -13.87 0.49
N THR A 17 -0.91 -13.96 -0.82
CA THR A 17 0.07 -14.91 -1.37
C THR A 17 1.48 -14.63 -0.85
N MET A 18 1.90 -13.36 -0.81
CA MET A 18 3.19 -12.96 -0.26
C MET A 18 3.34 -13.36 1.22
N GLN A 19 2.27 -13.23 2.00
CA GLN A 19 2.28 -13.62 3.42
C GLN A 19 2.18 -15.13 3.64
N TYR A 20 1.57 -15.86 2.70
CA TYR A 20 1.32 -17.30 2.81
C TYR A 20 2.55 -18.16 2.51
N ILE A 21 3.33 -17.78 1.50
CA ILE A 21 4.49 -18.59 1.05
C ILE A 21 5.64 -18.53 2.04
N ALA A 22 6.41 -19.60 2.11
CA ALA A 22 7.56 -19.70 3.02
C ALA A 22 8.78 -18.88 2.58
N SER A 23 8.87 -18.53 1.30
CA SER A 23 9.98 -17.74 0.76
C SER A 23 9.89 -16.29 1.21
N LYS A 24 11.03 -15.72 1.59
CA LYS A 24 11.12 -14.29 1.87
C LYS A 24 10.90 -13.47 0.60
N ILE A 25 10.12 -12.41 0.69
CA ILE A 25 9.78 -11.55 -0.43
C ILE A 25 10.52 -10.23 -0.30
N MET A 26 11.42 -9.97 -1.23
CA MET A 26 12.02 -8.67 -1.43
C MET A 26 11.13 -7.83 -2.36
N THR A 27 10.92 -6.57 -2.00
CA THR A 27 10.19 -5.61 -2.84
C THR A 27 11.06 -4.43 -3.22
N ILE A 28 10.91 -3.93 -4.43
CA ILE A 28 11.64 -2.75 -4.92
C ILE A 28 10.72 -1.87 -5.76
N CYS A 29 10.68 -0.58 -5.46
CA CYS A 29 10.01 0.42 -6.26
C CYS A 29 10.94 0.95 -7.35
N ILE A 30 10.48 0.88 -8.61
CA ILE A 30 11.16 1.39 -9.80
C ILE A 30 10.18 2.29 -10.54
N GLY A 31 10.39 3.59 -10.52
CA GLY A 31 9.48 4.57 -11.09
C GLY A 31 8.39 4.96 -10.10
N GLN A 32 7.34 4.16 -9.95
CA GLN A 32 6.29 4.45 -8.96
C GLN A 32 5.70 3.21 -8.31
N ALA A 33 5.25 3.37 -7.09
CA ALA A 33 4.41 2.41 -6.39
C ALA A 33 3.24 3.18 -5.75
N ALA A 34 2.11 3.20 -6.44
CA ALA A 34 0.96 3.96 -6.01
C ALA A 34 -0.21 3.05 -5.62
N SER A 35 -1.02 3.47 -4.64
CA SER A 35 -2.24 2.77 -4.22
C SER A 35 -1.94 1.29 -3.87
N ALA A 36 -2.59 0.31 -4.50
CA ALA A 36 -2.30 -1.11 -4.29
C ALA A 36 -0.81 -1.46 -4.49
N GLY A 37 -0.09 -0.75 -5.40
CA GLY A 37 1.35 -0.90 -5.57
C GLY A 37 2.15 -0.53 -4.33
N SER A 38 1.76 0.51 -3.61
CA SER A 38 2.40 0.90 -2.35
C SER A 38 2.13 -0.08 -1.22
N LEU A 39 0.95 -0.69 -1.21
CA LEU A 39 0.61 -1.76 -0.26
C LEU A 39 1.56 -2.96 -0.42
N LEU A 40 1.74 -3.42 -1.66
CA LEU A 40 2.63 -4.54 -1.96
C LEU A 40 4.10 -4.20 -1.67
N LEU A 41 4.53 -2.96 -1.95
CA LEU A 41 5.87 -2.49 -1.63
C LEU A 41 6.14 -2.56 -0.13
N ALA A 42 5.24 -2.02 0.68
CA ALA A 42 5.36 -2.01 2.14
C ALA A 42 5.27 -3.41 2.77
N SER A 43 4.71 -4.38 2.05
CA SER A 43 4.42 -5.74 2.53
C SER A 43 5.55 -6.73 2.31
N GLY A 44 6.69 -6.30 1.78
CA GLY A 44 7.91 -7.10 1.72
C GLY A 44 8.45 -7.48 3.10
N GLU A 45 9.38 -8.41 3.13
CA GLU A 45 10.08 -8.81 4.35
C GLU A 45 10.80 -7.60 4.97
N ASN A 46 10.89 -7.55 6.29
CA ASN A 46 11.63 -6.50 6.99
C ASN A 46 13.08 -6.47 6.50
N ASP A 47 13.63 -5.28 6.33
CA ASP A 47 14.95 -4.99 5.77
C ASP A 47 15.14 -5.36 4.30
N MET A 48 14.05 -5.78 3.61
CA MET A 48 14.07 -6.18 2.20
C MET A 48 13.09 -5.36 1.32
N ARG A 49 12.69 -4.19 1.78
CA ARG A 49 11.82 -3.27 1.03
C ARG A 49 12.64 -2.08 0.52
N PHE A 50 12.78 -1.97 -0.79
CA PHE A 50 13.69 -1.04 -1.42
C PHE A 50 12.99 -0.06 -2.36
N SER A 51 13.70 1.03 -2.68
CA SER A 51 13.32 1.96 -3.74
C SER A 51 14.56 2.45 -4.47
N LEU A 52 14.42 2.74 -5.77
CA LEU A 52 15.41 3.51 -6.51
C LEU A 52 15.25 5.01 -6.20
N PRO A 53 16.33 5.82 -6.39
CA PRO A 53 16.37 7.21 -5.88
C PRO A 53 15.30 8.16 -6.44
N ASN A 54 14.89 7.94 -7.68
CA ASN A 54 13.94 8.83 -8.38
C ASN A 54 12.51 8.30 -8.39
N SER A 55 12.21 7.29 -7.58
CA SER A 55 10.88 6.71 -7.49
C SER A 55 9.91 7.58 -6.69
N ARG A 56 8.61 7.34 -6.91
CA ARG A 56 7.53 7.94 -6.12
C ARG A 56 6.65 6.86 -5.53
N ILE A 57 6.25 7.08 -4.30
CA ILE A 57 5.36 6.17 -3.58
C ILE A 57 4.13 6.97 -3.18
N MET A 58 2.94 6.44 -3.44
CA MET A 58 1.68 7.12 -3.14
C MET A 58 0.75 6.20 -2.38
N VAL A 59 0.19 6.72 -1.30
CA VAL A 59 -0.84 6.08 -0.51
C VAL A 59 -2.11 6.91 -0.52
N HIS A 60 -3.26 6.25 -0.50
CA HIS A 60 -4.58 6.87 -0.36
C HIS A 60 -5.61 5.83 0.07
N GLN A 61 -6.75 6.30 0.55
CA GLN A 61 -7.88 5.42 0.84
C GLN A 61 -8.47 4.82 -0.44
N PRO A 62 -9.16 3.66 -0.36
CA PRO A 62 -9.85 3.11 -1.52
C PRO A 62 -10.92 4.06 -2.01
N SER A 63 -11.07 4.16 -3.32
CA SER A 63 -12.13 4.92 -3.97
C SER A 63 -13.14 3.97 -4.63
N GLY A 64 -14.37 4.43 -4.78
CA GLY A 64 -15.41 3.68 -5.47
C GLY A 64 -16.59 4.57 -5.77
N GLY A 65 -17.39 4.15 -6.73
CA GLY A 65 -18.65 4.77 -7.07
C GLY A 65 -19.67 3.68 -7.40
N PHE A 66 -20.91 3.88 -7.00
CA PHE A 66 -21.98 2.90 -7.19
C PHE A 66 -23.22 3.58 -7.74
N GLN A 67 -23.91 2.84 -8.61
CA GLN A 67 -25.21 3.18 -9.14
C GLN A 67 -26.17 2.02 -8.89
N GLY A 68 -27.42 2.33 -8.55
CA GLY A 68 -28.41 1.32 -8.33
C GLY A 68 -29.47 1.74 -7.32
N GLN A 69 -30.15 0.78 -6.75
CA GLN A 69 -31.13 1.01 -5.70
C GLN A 69 -30.45 1.40 -4.40
N VAL A 70 -31.15 2.17 -3.54
CA VAL A 70 -30.58 2.67 -2.28
C VAL A 70 -29.99 1.55 -1.43
N THR A 71 -30.71 0.44 -1.27
CA THR A 71 -30.22 -0.71 -0.49
C THR A 71 -28.93 -1.30 -1.05
N ASP A 72 -28.81 -1.41 -2.37
CA ASP A 72 -27.61 -1.93 -3.01
C ASP A 72 -26.43 -0.97 -2.84
N ILE A 73 -26.67 0.34 -2.92
CA ILE A 73 -25.66 1.37 -2.66
C ILE A 73 -25.17 1.29 -1.21
N GLU A 74 -26.06 1.10 -0.24
CA GLU A 74 -25.71 0.89 1.17
C GLU A 74 -24.80 -0.33 1.36
N ILE A 75 -25.16 -1.48 0.78
CA ILE A 75 -24.37 -2.71 0.86
C ILE A 75 -22.96 -2.47 0.31
N GLN A 76 -22.85 -1.87 -0.85
CA GLN A 76 -21.54 -1.59 -1.49
C GLN A 76 -20.71 -0.60 -0.67
N THR A 77 -21.35 0.46 -0.14
CA THR A 77 -20.67 1.44 0.71
C THR A 77 -20.11 0.78 1.97
N ASN A 78 -20.88 -0.09 2.61
CA ASN A 78 -20.42 -0.82 3.79
C ASN A 78 -19.23 -1.74 3.51
N GLU A 79 -19.19 -2.37 2.33
CA GLU A 79 -18.05 -3.19 1.92
C GLU A 79 -16.78 -2.35 1.67
N ILE A 80 -16.92 -1.15 1.09
CA ILE A 80 -15.77 -0.23 0.95
C ILE A 80 -15.25 0.23 2.31
N ILE A 81 -16.12 0.52 3.26
CA ILE A 81 -15.72 0.92 4.62
C ILE A 81 -14.94 -0.20 5.31
N LYS A 82 -15.39 -1.44 5.20
CA LYS A 82 -14.67 -2.61 5.73
C LYS A 82 -13.31 -2.78 5.06
N THR A 83 -13.27 -2.63 3.74
CA THR A 83 -12.03 -2.70 2.96
C THR A 83 -11.04 -1.62 3.37
N LYS A 84 -11.50 -0.36 3.52
CA LYS A 84 -10.67 0.75 4.03
C LYS A 84 -10.04 0.40 5.37
N LYS A 85 -10.83 -0.08 6.31
CA LYS A 85 -10.34 -0.50 7.62
C LYS A 85 -9.27 -1.60 7.50
N ARG A 86 -9.52 -2.61 6.69
CA ARG A 86 -8.56 -3.72 6.46
C ARG A 86 -7.25 -3.24 5.86
N LEU A 87 -7.30 -2.35 4.88
CA LEU A 87 -6.09 -1.76 4.29
C LEU A 87 -5.29 -0.96 5.32
N ASN A 88 -5.96 -0.15 6.14
CA ASN A 88 -5.31 0.61 7.20
C ASN A 88 -4.61 -0.31 8.22
N GLU A 89 -5.23 -1.42 8.61
CA GLU A 89 -4.64 -2.44 9.48
C GLU A 89 -3.36 -3.04 8.86
N ILE A 90 -3.37 -3.31 7.55
CA ILE A 90 -2.19 -3.84 6.84
C ILE A 90 -1.05 -2.81 6.84
N TYR A 91 -1.33 -1.54 6.51
CA TYR A 91 -0.30 -0.50 6.59
C TYR A 91 0.23 -0.31 8.02
N THR A 92 -0.63 -0.34 9.03
CA THR A 92 -0.22 -0.30 10.45
C THR A 92 0.76 -1.42 10.77
N LYS A 93 0.46 -2.64 10.35
CA LYS A 93 1.31 -3.82 10.56
C LYS A 93 2.71 -3.64 9.97
N HIS A 94 2.80 -3.13 8.73
CA HIS A 94 4.07 -3.09 7.99
C HIS A 94 4.88 -1.81 8.19
N THR A 95 4.23 -0.70 8.57
CA THR A 95 4.91 0.58 8.83
C THR A 95 5.23 0.80 10.30
N LEU A 96 4.63 0.04 11.20
CA LEU A 96 4.67 0.22 12.65
C LEU A 96 4.10 1.58 13.12
N LYS A 97 3.33 2.24 12.27
CA LYS A 97 2.59 3.46 12.63
C LYS A 97 1.28 3.11 13.31
N SER A 98 0.78 4.02 14.14
CA SER A 98 -0.54 3.85 14.76
C SER A 98 -1.66 3.90 13.72
N ILE A 99 -2.79 3.28 14.03
CA ILE A 99 -3.96 3.31 13.14
C ILE A 99 -4.41 4.73 12.84
N LYS A 100 -4.32 5.65 13.81
CA LYS A 100 -4.69 7.07 13.64
C LYS A 100 -3.76 7.79 12.66
N GLU A 101 -2.45 7.52 12.72
CA GLU A 101 -1.50 8.08 11.76
C GLU A 101 -1.77 7.57 10.33
N ILE A 102 -2.08 6.27 10.20
CA ILE A 102 -2.44 5.68 8.90
C ILE A 102 -3.74 6.29 8.37
N GLU A 103 -4.79 6.38 9.18
CA GLU A 103 -6.06 6.98 8.78
C GLU A 103 -5.88 8.42 8.28
N LEU A 104 -5.06 9.20 8.97
CA LEU A 104 -4.78 10.59 8.60
C LEU A 104 -4.02 10.68 7.28
N ILE A 105 -2.97 9.87 7.11
CA ILE A 105 -2.13 9.91 5.91
C ILE A 105 -2.85 9.38 4.67
N MET A 106 -3.77 8.43 4.85
CA MET A 106 -4.54 7.78 3.77
C MET A 106 -5.78 8.58 3.35
N GLU A 107 -6.13 9.66 4.05
CA GLU A 107 -7.37 10.42 3.80
C GLU A 107 -7.40 11.06 2.42
N ARG A 108 -6.25 11.50 1.91
CA ARG A 108 -6.05 12.05 0.57
C ARG A 108 -4.80 11.48 -0.05
N ASP A 109 -4.61 11.66 -1.35
CA ASP A 109 -3.40 11.25 -2.03
C ASP A 109 -2.17 11.83 -1.35
N ARG A 110 -1.33 10.97 -0.83
CA ARG A 110 -0.08 11.35 -0.18
C ARG A 110 1.10 10.73 -0.91
N TYR A 111 1.92 11.58 -1.49
CA TYR A 111 3.14 11.20 -2.18
C TYR A 111 4.34 11.25 -1.24
N PHE A 112 5.23 10.28 -1.38
CA PHE A 112 6.47 10.17 -0.65
C PHE A 112 7.65 10.11 -1.62
N SER A 113 8.72 10.88 -1.33
CA SER A 113 10.04 10.56 -1.85
C SER A 113 10.55 9.26 -1.19
N PRO A 114 11.58 8.61 -1.75
CA PRO A 114 12.18 7.44 -1.08
C PRO A 114 12.63 7.72 0.36
N GLU A 115 13.21 8.89 0.62
CA GLU A 115 13.65 9.32 1.96
C GLU A 115 12.47 9.48 2.93
N GLU A 116 11.41 10.11 2.47
CA GLU A 116 10.16 10.25 3.25
C GLU A 116 9.52 8.88 3.52
N ALA A 117 9.57 7.97 2.55
CA ALA A 117 9.03 6.62 2.67
C ALA A 117 9.79 5.77 3.70
N ILE A 118 11.13 5.93 3.80
CA ILE A 118 11.91 5.31 4.88
C ILE A 118 11.46 5.84 6.24
N LYS A 119 11.37 7.15 6.38
CA LYS A 119 10.96 7.79 7.67
C LYS A 119 9.58 7.38 8.11
N PHE A 120 8.67 7.18 7.15
CA PHE A 120 7.32 6.72 7.42
C PHE A 120 7.23 5.22 7.71
N GLY A 121 8.17 4.42 7.19
CA GLY A 121 8.21 2.97 7.37
C GLY A 121 7.61 2.18 6.19
N LEU A 122 7.40 2.81 5.04
CA LEU A 122 6.92 2.12 3.82
C LEU A 122 8.01 1.27 3.16
N ILE A 123 9.26 1.70 3.29
CA ILE A 123 10.44 0.97 2.79
C ILE A 123 11.57 1.03 3.80
N ASP A 124 12.60 0.24 3.58
CA ASP A 124 13.75 0.13 4.48
C ASP A 124 15.00 0.84 3.93
N LYS A 125 15.19 0.85 2.61
CA LYS A 125 16.44 1.35 2.02
C LYS A 125 16.28 1.87 0.59
N ILE A 126 17.07 2.88 0.26
CA ILE A 126 17.27 3.35 -1.12
C ILE A 126 18.48 2.62 -1.70
N VAL A 127 18.36 2.14 -2.94
CA VAL A 127 19.42 1.42 -3.66
C VAL A 127 19.84 2.23 -4.87
N GLU A 128 21.08 2.68 -4.88
CA GLU A 128 21.64 3.51 -5.97
C GLU A 128 22.48 2.70 -6.96
N SER A 129 23.14 1.65 -6.49
CA SER A 129 23.98 0.80 -7.32
C SER A 129 24.09 -0.63 -6.77
N ARG A 130 24.60 -1.53 -7.58
CA ARG A 130 24.86 -2.94 -7.19
C ARG A 130 26.18 -3.15 -6.42
N LYS A 131 26.89 -2.10 -6.10
CA LYS A 131 28.16 -2.21 -5.36
C LYS A 131 27.95 -2.64 -3.93
#